data_009e614e31a6c4fa939daa144824cf1c
#
_entry.id   009e614e31a6c4fa939daa144824cf1c
#
_cell.length_a   1.000
_cell.length_b   1.000
_cell.length_c   1.000
_cell.angle_alpha   90.00
_cell.angle_beta   90.00
_cell.angle_gamma   90.00
#
_symmetry.space_group_name_H-M   'P 1'
#
loop_
_entity.id
_entity.type
_entity.pdbx_description
1 polymer ?
#
loop_
_entity_poly.entity_id
_entity_poly.type
_entity_poly.pdbx_seq_one_letter_code
_entity_poly.pdbx_strand_id
1 'polypeptide(L)'
;MADYPPPVPDPFEYPGNSTGVLLIHGFTGSAAEMRPMGQYLAAQGYAVLGPLLPGHGTRWQDMARCKWTEWADAVEQAYRALKRRCQKVFVSGGSMGGLLTLYLAQRHPEIAGIIPMAPAIFTVDWRAGLAWLIKYFVHFRPDDPARDGDDLTDPEARSRYLWSYRGTPMAAVEQLVLLQRAVRRDLRKIAMPALIFQGTRDQSVKPESAVYVLSRIASQDKELIWWSKSGHCLWVDSEREQVWQWASSVS
;
A
#
# COMPACT_ATOMS: atom_id res chain seq x y z
N MET A 1 12.12 0.02 26.44
CA MET A 1 11.35 0.29 25.21
C MET A 1 11.05 1.77 25.19
N ALA A 2 11.34 2.47 24.10
CA ALA A 2 10.92 3.86 23.98
C ALA A 2 9.38 3.92 23.96
N ASP A 3 8.81 4.76 24.80
CA ASP A 3 7.36 4.90 24.96
C ASP A 3 6.86 5.86 23.87
N TYR A 4 6.66 5.34 22.65
CA TYR A 4 6.08 6.11 21.56
C TYR A 4 4.56 6.20 21.72
N PRO A 5 3.95 7.37 21.48
CA PRO A 5 2.49 7.46 21.45
C PRO A 5 1.95 6.52 20.35
N PRO A 6 0.78 5.91 20.57
CA PRO A 6 0.21 4.99 19.59
C PRO A 6 -0.01 5.72 18.25
N PRO A 7 0.27 5.07 17.10
CA PRO A 7 0.06 5.65 15.78
C PRO A 7 -1.41 6.05 15.58
N VAL A 8 -1.65 7.24 15.07
CA VAL A 8 -2.99 7.76 14.80
C VAL A 8 -3.45 7.29 13.42
N PRO A 9 -4.55 6.53 13.33
CA PRO A 9 -4.99 5.92 12.07
C PRO A 9 -5.54 6.91 11.04
N ASP A 10 -5.88 8.14 11.44
CA ASP A 10 -6.58 9.14 10.65
C ASP A 10 -5.91 9.46 9.30
N PRO A 11 -6.67 9.90 8.29
CA PRO A 11 -6.10 10.41 7.06
C PRO A 11 -5.22 11.63 7.33
N PHE A 12 -4.33 11.94 6.39
CA PHE A 12 -3.48 13.12 6.49
C PHE A 12 -3.39 13.84 5.15
N GLU A 13 -3.15 15.13 5.23
CA GLU A 13 -2.94 16.00 4.09
C GLU A 13 -1.91 17.06 4.45
N TYR A 14 -0.95 17.26 3.55
CA TYR A 14 0.07 18.29 3.65
C TYR A 14 -0.01 19.18 2.42
N PRO A 15 -0.15 20.52 2.57
CA PRO A 15 -0.07 21.44 1.45
C PRO A 15 1.34 21.46 0.88
N GLY A 16 1.47 21.81 -0.41
CA GLY A 16 2.76 21.88 -1.08
C GLY A 16 2.68 22.58 -2.41
N ASN A 17 3.67 22.33 -3.28
CA ASN A 17 3.75 22.91 -4.62
C ASN A 17 2.75 22.26 -5.61
N SER A 18 2.93 22.51 -6.90
CA SER A 18 2.05 21.98 -7.97
C SER A 18 2.27 20.48 -8.28
N THR A 19 3.13 19.78 -7.54
CA THR A 19 3.34 18.34 -7.64
C THR A 19 2.69 17.65 -6.43
N GLY A 20 1.71 16.79 -6.69
CA GLY A 20 0.98 16.03 -5.68
C GLY A 20 1.48 14.58 -5.56
N VAL A 21 1.48 14.04 -4.35
CA VAL A 21 1.77 12.63 -4.07
C VAL A 21 0.62 12.03 -3.28
N LEU A 22 0.00 10.99 -3.83
CA LEU A 22 -1.01 10.17 -3.17
C LEU A 22 -0.35 8.95 -2.53
N LEU A 23 -0.50 8.76 -1.22
CA LEU A 23 0.08 7.66 -0.46
C LEU A 23 -1.02 6.73 0.08
N ILE A 24 -1.02 5.46 -0.35
CA ILE A 24 -2.09 4.49 -0.08
C ILE A 24 -1.59 3.38 0.83
N HIS A 25 -2.25 3.23 2.00
CA HIS A 25 -1.87 2.22 3.00
C HIS A 25 -2.31 0.79 2.63
N GLY A 26 -1.78 -0.18 3.39
CA GLY A 26 -2.01 -1.61 3.19
C GLY A 26 -3.28 -2.18 3.82
N PHE A 27 -3.48 -3.48 3.60
CA PHE A 27 -4.60 -4.27 4.13
C PHE A 27 -4.51 -4.37 5.65
N THR A 28 -5.64 -4.22 6.35
CA THR A 28 -5.76 -4.17 7.83
C THR A 28 -5.04 -3.01 8.52
N GLY A 29 -4.19 -2.26 7.81
CA GLY A 29 -3.43 -1.12 8.30
C GLY A 29 -4.24 0.18 8.37
N SER A 30 -3.55 1.30 8.31
CA SER A 30 -4.18 2.63 8.31
C SER A 30 -3.25 3.67 7.67
N ALA A 31 -3.73 4.92 7.53
CA ALA A 31 -2.91 6.00 7.02
C ALA A 31 -1.67 6.30 7.88
N ALA A 32 -1.65 5.84 9.14
CA ALA A 32 -0.50 6.00 10.04
C ALA A 32 0.81 5.48 9.43
N GLU A 33 0.78 4.34 8.76
CA GLU A 33 1.98 3.72 8.19
C GLU A 33 2.59 4.51 7.02
N MET A 34 1.78 5.32 6.33
CA MET A 34 2.24 6.18 5.23
C MET A 34 2.62 7.59 5.68
N ARG A 35 2.22 7.99 6.89
CA ARG A 35 2.43 9.35 7.42
C ARG A 35 3.89 9.76 7.49
N PRO A 36 4.86 8.92 7.93
CA PRO A 36 6.28 9.30 7.98
C PRO A 36 6.84 9.64 6.60
N MET A 37 6.53 8.82 5.58
CA MET A 37 6.88 9.09 4.19
C MET A 37 6.19 10.37 3.69
N GLY A 38 4.92 10.58 4.07
CA GLY A 38 4.17 11.79 3.74
C GLY A 38 4.81 13.05 4.32
N GLN A 39 5.26 13.01 5.56
CA GLN A 39 5.99 14.12 6.21
C GLN A 39 7.32 14.42 5.53
N TYR A 40 8.06 13.37 5.17
CA TYR A 40 9.33 13.50 4.44
C TYR A 40 9.12 14.20 3.09
N LEU A 41 8.13 13.76 2.30
CA LEU A 41 7.83 14.34 0.99
C LEU A 41 7.29 15.78 1.11
N ALA A 42 6.46 16.06 2.11
CA ALA A 42 5.99 17.42 2.38
C ALA A 42 7.14 18.37 2.75
N ALA A 43 8.15 17.90 3.49
CA ALA A 43 9.36 18.67 3.78
C ALA A 43 10.19 18.98 2.52
N GLN A 44 10.04 18.18 1.43
CA GLN A 44 10.62 18.45 0.12
C GLN A 44 9.73 19.38 -0.73
N GLY A 45 8.61 19.86 -0.19
CA GLY A 45 7.72 20.81 -0.85
C GLY A 45 6.56 20.19 -1.64
N TYR A 46 6.39 18.87 -1.66
CA TYR A 46 5.27 18.22 -2.35
C TYR A 46 3.94 18.41 -1.61
N ALA A 47 2.85 18.52 -2.37
CA ALA A 47 1.51 18.37 -1.81
C ALA A 47 1.22 16.87 -1.61
N VAL A 48 0.92 16.46 -0.38
CA VAL A 48 0.76 15.03 -0.04
C VAL A 48 -0.62 14.75 0.52
N LEU A 49 -1.21 13.63 0.11
CA LEU A 49 -2.49 13.15 0.64
C LEU A 49 -2.41 11.65 0.93
N GLY A 50 -2.72 11.26 2.17
CA GLY A 50 -2.84 9.87 2.61
C GLY A 50 -4.26 9.61 3.10
N PRO A 51 -5.14 9.00 2.27
CA PRO A 51 -6.50 8.67 2.68
C PRO A 51 -6.52 7.54 3.69
N LEU A 52 -7.54 7.50 4.54
CA LEU A 52 -7.94 6.31 5.28
C LEU A 52 -8.99 5.56 4.46
N LEU A 53 -8.72 4.30 4.14
CA LEU A 53 -9.63 3.49 3.32
C LEU A 53 -10.86 3.04 4.14
N PRO A 54 -12.04 2.91 3.52
CA PRO A 54 -13.24 2.44 4.19
C PRO A 54 -13.03 1.14 4.99
N GLY A 55 -13.55 1.12 6.21
CA GLY A 55 -13.45 -0.02 7.12
C GLY A 55 -12.09 -0.21 7.80
N HIS A 56 -11.11 0.67 7.55
CA HIS A 56 -9.82 0.68 8.23
C HIS A 56 -9.79 1.72 9.36
N GLY A 57 -8.87 1.56 10.31
CA GLY A 57 -8.74 2.50 11.43
C GLY A 57 -9.88 2.48 12.45
N THR A 58 -10.82 1.54 12.38
CA THR A 58 -11.99 1.41 13.24
C THR A 58 -12.06 0.04 13.89
N ARG A 59 -13.03 -0.79 13.52
CA ARG A 59 -13.18 -2.17 13.98
C ARG A 59 -13.11 -3.12 12.80
N TRP A 60 -12.58 -4.32 13.00
CA TRP A 60 -12.48 -5.33 11.94
C TRP A 60 -13.83 -5.70 11.31
N GLN A 61 -14.94 -5.57 12.05
CA GLN A 61 -16.30 -5.80 11.55
C GLN A 61 -16.71 -4.79 10.48
N ASP A 62 -16.22 -3.56 10.57
CA ASP A 62 -16.49 -2.53 9.56
C ASP A 62 -15.76 -2.88 8.27
N MET A 63 -14.49 -3.32 8.35
CA MET A 63 -13.72 -3.80 7.21
C MET A 63 -14.35 -5.06 6.57
N ALA A 64 -14.89 -5.98 7.40
CA ALA A 64 -15.55 -7.19 6.91
C ALA A 64 -16.78 -6.92 6.04
N ARG A 65 -17.39 -5.73 6.13
CA ARG A 65 -18.55 -5.31 5.33
C ARG A 65 -18.17 -4.59 4.05
N CYS A 66 -16.94 -4.08 3.96
CA CYS A 66 -16.48 -3.32 2.81
C CYS A 66 -16.25 -4.22 1.59
N LYS A 67 -16.48 -3.63 0.42
CA LYS A 67 -16.11 -4.21 -0.86
C LYS A 67 -14.82 -3.56 -1.36
N TRP A 68 -14.03 -4.29 -2.12
CA TRP A 68 -12.81 -3.75 -2.69
C TRP A 68 -13.04 -2.52 -3.59
N THR A 69 -14.25 -2.42 -4.20
CA THR A 69 -14.64 -1.26 -5.01
C THR A 69 -14.76 0.01 -4.18
N GLU A 70 -15.17 -0.08 -2.90
CA GLU A 70 -15.23 1.07 -2.00
C GLU A 70 -13.82 1.58 -1.65
N TRP A 71 -12.84 0.68 -1.53
CA TRP A 71 -11.43 1.08 -1.38
C TRP A 71 -10.91 1.79 -2.63
N ALA A 72 -11.25 1.24 -3.82
CA ALA A 72 -10.88 1.85 -5.10
C ALA A 72 -11.53 3.23 -5.29
N ASP A 73 -12.80 3.38 -4.91
CA ASP A 73 -13.54 4.65 -5.01
C ASP A 73 -12.94 5.71 -4.05
N ALA A 74 -12.53 5.32 -2.86
CA ALA A 74 -11.86 6.23 -1.91
C ALA A 74 -10.51 6.74 -2.48
N VAL A 75 -9.73 5.85 -3.10
CA VAL A 75 -8.48 6.22 -3.77
C VAL A 75 -8.72 7.13 -4.98
N GLU A 76 -9.75 6.83 -5.78
CA GLU A 76 -10.17 7.66 -6.90
C GLU A 76 -10.55 9.09 -6.45
N GLN A 77 -11.32 9.21 -5.37
CA GLN A 77 -11.69 10.51 -4.80
C GLN A 77 -10.47 11.30 -4.31
N ALA A 78 -9.53 10.62 -3.63
CA ALA A 78 -8.30 11.22 -3.15
C ALA A 78 -7.41 11.69 -4.32
N TYR A 79 -7.27 10.88 -5.37
CA TYR A 79 -6.56 11.26 -6.59
C TYR A 79 -7.16 12.50 -7.24
N ARG A 80 -8.48 12.52 -7.43
CA ARG A 80 -9.18 13.67 -8.01
C ARG A 80 -9.03 14.93 -7.15
N ALA A 81 -8.97 14.80 -5.83
CA ALA A 81 -8.74 15.93 -4.93
C ALA A 81 -7.35 16.55 -5.16
N LEU A 82 -6.30 15.73 -5.29
CA LEU A 82 -4.96 16.21 -5.65
C LEU A 82 -4.92 16.79 -7.07
N LYS A 83 -5.53 16.10 -8.05
CA LYS A 83 -5.49 16.51 -9.46
C LYS A 83 -6.16 17.88 -9.72
N ARG A 84 -7.14 18.28 -8.88
CA ARG A 84 -7.74 19.63 -8.98
C ARG A 84 -6.79 20.77 -8.62
N ARG A 85 -5.74 20.51 -7.85
CA ARG A 85 -4.83 21.53 -7.31
C ARG A 85 -3.37 21.34 -7.72
N CYS A 86 -3.03 20.17 -8.26
CA CYS A 86 -1.68 19.85 -8.70
C CYS A 86 -1.63 19.62 -10.21
N GLN A 87 -0.56 20.11 -10.85
CA GLN A 87 -0.32 19.91 -12.28
C GLN A 87 0.10 18.46 -12.56
N LYS A 88 0.97 17.91 -11.69
CA LYS A 88 1.44 16.52 -11.73
C LYS A 88 0.98 15.80 -10.48
N VAL A 89 0.57 14.53 -10.62
CA VAL A 89 0.24 13.66 -9.48
C VAL A 89 0.98 12.35 -9.64
N PHE A 90 1.77 12.00 -8.64
CA PHE A 90 2.38 10.69 -8.44
C PHE A 90 1.55 9.87 -7.47
N VAL A 91 1.55 8.55 -7.65
CA VAL A 91 0.78 7.65 -6.78
C VAL A 91 1.69 6.54 -6.26
N SER A 92 1.68 6.36 -4.95
CA SER A 92 2.43 5.30 -4.28
C SER A 92 1.55 4.60 -3.25
N GLY A 93 1.86 3.34 -2.98
CA GLY A 93 1.16 2.61 -1.93
C GLY A 93 1.83 1.28 -1.62
N GLY A 94 1.65 0.82 -0.37
CA GLY A 94 2.21 -0.43 0.13
C GLY A 94 1.21 -1.59 0.07
N SER A 95 1.67 -2.79 -0.29
CA SER A 95 0.86 -4.01 -0.22
C SER A 95 -0.45 -3.92 -1.02
N MET A 96 -1.62 -3.95 -0.35
CA MET A 96 -2.92 -3.65 -0.97
C MET A 96 -2.95 -2.22 -1.55
N GLY A 97 -2.31 -1.25 -0.90
CA GLY A 97 -2.14 0.09 -1.45
C GLY A 97 -1.37 0.09 -2.77
N GLY A 98 -0.40 -0.82 -2.93
CA GLY A 98 0.29 -1.08 -4.19
C GLY A 98 -0.64 -1.65 -5.28
N LEU A 99 -1.59 -2.52 -4.92
CA LEU A 99 -2.65 -2.97 -5.84
C LEU A 99 -3.56 -1.82 -6.26
N LEU A 100 -3.97 -0.97 -5.31
CA LEU A 100 -4.82 0.18 -5.58
C LEU A 100 -4.09 1.24 -6.42
N THR A 101 -2.79 1.42 -6.22
CA THR A 101 -1.91 2.23 -7.09
C THR A 101 -1.96 1.73 -8.53
N LEU A 102 -1.75 0.43 -8.73
CA LEU A 102 -1.84 -0.20 -10.06
C LEU A 102 -3.24 -0.10 -10.66
N TYR A 103 -4.28 -0.32 -9.85
CA TYR A 103 -5.68 -0.23 -10.30
C TYR A 103 -6.05 1.18 -10.76
N LEU A 104 -5.61 2.21 -10.03
CA LEU A 104 -5.80 3.60 -10.41
C LEU A 104 -5.05 3.94 -11.71
N ALA A 105 -3.79 3.52 -11.81
CA ALA A 105 -2.94 3.75 -12.98
C ALA A 105 -3.50 3.14 -14.28
N GLN A 106 -4.23 2.03 -14.19
CA GLN A 106 -4.93 1.42 -15.34
C GLN A 106 -6.06 2.29 -15.92
N ARG A 107 -6.51 3.30 -15.18
CA ARG A 107 -7.66 4.17 -15.52
C ARG A 107 -7.25 5.61 -15.80
N HIS A 108 -6.10 6.00 -15.33
CA HIS A 108 -5.60 7.37 -15.37
C HIS A 108 -4.22 7.43 -16.05
N PRO A 109 -4.16 7.38 -17.40
CA PRO A 109 -2.90 7.46 -18.14
C PRO A 109 -2.15 8.78 -17.93
N GLU A 110 -2.83 9.80 -17.40
CA GLU A 110 -2.26 11.11 -17.06
C GLU A 110 -1.55 11.18 -15.70
N ILE A 111 -1.49 10.08 -14.94
CA ILE A 111 -0.67 9.98 -13.73
C ILE A 111 0.80 10.14 -14.13
N ALA A 112 1.52 11.02 -13.42
CA ALA A 112 2.89 11.38 -13.74
C ALA A 112 3.90 10.24 -13.54
N GLY A 113 3.62 9.36 -12.56
CA GLY A 113 4.40 8.16 -12.28
C GLY A 113 3.82 7.39 -11.10
N ILE A 114 4.21 6.13 -10.96
CA ILE A 114 3.72 5.25 -9.88
C ILE A 114 4.86 4.57 -9.14
N ILE A 115 4.65 4.35 -7.82
CA ILE A 115 5.59 3.61 -6.97
C ILE A 115 4.83 2.56 -6.16
N PRO A 116 4.44 1.42 -6.76
CA PRO A 116 3.87 0.31 -6.00
C PRO A 116 4.96 -0.38 -5.16
N MET A 117 4.78 -0.39 -3.84
CA MET A 117 5.69 -0.99 -2.87
C MET A 117 5.15 -2.33 -2.40
N ALA A 118 5.92 -3.40 -2.55
CA ALA A 118 5.53 -4.79 -2.23
C ALA A 118 4.09 -5.11 -2.69
N PRO A 119 3.73 -4.86 -3.97
CA PRO A 119 2.34 -4.96 -4.43
C PRO A 119 1.80 -6.37 -4.24
N ALA A 120 0.69 -6.53 -3.51
CA ALA A 120 0.15 -7.82 -3.08
C ALA A 120 -0.52 -8.63 -4.22
N ILE A 121 0.16 -8.79 -5.36
CA ILE A 121 -0.34 -9.55 -6.52
C ILE A 121 -0.53 -11.04 -6.16
N PHE A 122 0.44 -11.61 -5.44
CA PHE A 122 0.42 -12.98 -4.95
C PHE A 122 0.80 -13.01 -3.46
N THR A 123 -0.12 -13.44 -2.62
CA THR A 123 0.14 -13.62 -1.18
C THR A 123 0.84 -14.96 -0.92
N VAL A 124 1.64 -15.04 0.15
CA VAL A 124 2.29 -16.28 0.57
C VAL A 124 1.26 -17.30 1.05
N ASP A 125 0.24 -16.86 1.81
CA ASP A 125 -0.83 -17.73 2.27
C ASP A 125 -1.77 -18.12 1.10
N TRP A 126 -1.60 -19.33 0.57
CA TRP A 126 -2.42 -19.87 -0.52
C TRP A 126 -3.90 -20.02 -0.14
N ARG A 127 -4.21 -20.14 1.17
CA ARG A 127 -5.59 -20.25 1.67
C ARG A 127 -6.41 -19.00 1.41
N ALA A 128 -5.76 -17.85 1.16
CA ALA A 128 -6.44 -16.65 0.71
C ALA A 128 -7.32 -16.89 -0.53
N GLY A 129 -6.90 -17.76 -1.44
CA GLY A 129 -7.69 -18.17 -2.61
C GLY A 129 -8.98 -18.91 -2.28
N LEU A 130 -9.11 -19.46 -1.07
CA LEU A 130 -10.29 -20.15 -0.55
C LEU A 130 -11.14 -19.26 0.38
N ALA A 131 -10.81 -17.98 0.52
CA ALA A 131 -11.51 -17.07 1.44
C ALA A 131 -13.01 -16.96 1.13
N TRP A 132 -13.42 -17.11 -0.13
CA TRP A 132 -14.82 -17.14 -0.56
C TRP A 132 -15.64 -18.25 0.12
N LEU A 133 -15.00 -19.35 0.52
CA LEU A 133 -15.62 -20.47 1.25
C LEU A 133 -15.36 -20.34 2.76
N ILE A 134 -14.12 -20.06 3.16
CA ILE A 134 -13.69 -20.05 4.57
C ILE A 134 -14.46 -19.00 5.39
N LYS A 135 -14.82 -17.84 4.79
CA LYS A 135 -15.54 -16.75 5.46
C LYS A 135 -16.87 -17.14 6.11
N TYR A 136 -17.50 -18.21 5.66
CA TYR A 136 -18.75 -18.71 6.24
C TYR A 136 -18.55 -19.49 7.55
N PHE A 137 -17.33 -19.96 7.81
CA PHE A 137 -16.98 -20.75 8.98
C PHE A 137 -16.04 -19.98 9.92
N VAL A 138 -15.18 -19.14 9.37
CA VAL A 138 -14.22 -18.33 10.12
C VAL A 138 -14.40 -16.86 9.71
N HIS A 139 -14.98 -16.07 10.62
CA HIS A 139 -15.22 -14.65 10.35
C HIS A 139 -13.96 -13.79 10.54
N PHE A 140 -13.15 -14.13 11.54
CA PHE A 140 -11.93 -13.42 11.91
C PHE A 140 -10.84 -14.41 12.28
N ARG A 141 -9.66 -14.24 11.73
CA ARG A 141 -8.46 -15.01 12.06
C ARG A 141 -7.52 -14.11 12.85
N PRO A 142 -7.31 -14.34 14.15
CA PRO A 142 -6.31 -13.61 14.93
C PRO A 142 -4.92 -13.75 14.36
N ASP A 143 -4.08 -12.72 14.54
CA ASP A 143 -2.66 -12.83 14.25
C ASP A 143 -2.02 -13.87 15.19
N ASP A 144 -0.99 -14.55 14.70
CA ASP A 144 -0.19 -15.43 15.51
C ASP A 144 0.79 -14.58 16.34
N PRO A 145 0.68 -14.56 17.69
CA PRO A 145 1.59 -13.77 18.51
C PRO A 145 3.06 -14.15 18.34
N ALA A 146 3.35 -15.39 17.93
CA ALA A 146 4.73 -15.86 17.68
C ALA A 146 5.32 -15.28 16.39
N ARG A 147 4.47 -14.72 15.52
CA ARG A 147 4.85 -14.08 14.24
C ARG A 147 4.64 -12.57 14.25
N ASP A 148 4.37 -12.00 15.42
CA ASP A 148 4.16 -10.56 15.55
C ASP A 148 5.49 -9.82 15.27
N GLY A 149 5.59 -9.18 14.11
CA GLY A 149 6.78 -8.46 13.64
C GLY A 149 7.68 -9.21 12.64
N ASP A 150 7.37 -10.46 12.27
CA ASP A 150 8.19 -11.24 11.32
C ASP A 150 8.40 -10.55 9.96
N ASP A 151 7.50 -9.67 9.56
CA ASP A 151 7.56 -8.90 8.31
C ASP A 151 8.24 -7.52 8.44
N LEU A 152 8.87 -7.27 9.59
CA LEU A 152 9.65 -6.06 9.86
C LEU A 152 11.02 -6.46 10.42
N THR A 153 12.05 -5.83 9.93
CA THR A 153 13.43 -6.03 10.42
C THR A 153 13.85 -4.99 11.45
N ASP A 154 13.16 -3.84 11.50
CA ASP A 154 13.29 -2.84 12.55
C ASP A 154 12.35 -3.20 13.73
N PRO A 155 12.86 -3.58 14.90
CA PRO A 155 12.05 -4.04 16.02
C PRO A 155 11.14 -2.95 16.61
N GLU A 156 11.45 -1.67 16.37
CA GLU A 156 10.63 -0.53 16.85
C GLU A 156 9.59 -0.07 15.84
N ALA A 157 9.74 -0.41 14.55
CA ALA A 157 8.89 0.10 13.48
C ALA A 157 7.41 -0.18 13.72
N ARG A 158 7.07 -1.37 14.26
CA ARG A 158 5.69 -1.75 14.53
C ARG A 158 5.02 -0.81 15.53
N SER A 159 5.61 -0.62 16.68
CA SER A 159 5.05 0.23 17.74
C SER A 159 5.02 1.71 17.35
N ARG A 160 5.97 2.13 16.53
CA ARG A 160 6.16 3.53 16.16
C ARG A 160 5.29 3.99 14.99
N TYR A 161 5.03 3.11 14.01
CA TYR A 161 4.44 3.50 12.73
C TYR A 161 3.18 2.73 12.34
N LEU A 162 3.01 1.48 12.84
CA LEU A 162 1.91 0.65 12.39
C LEU A 162 0.72 0.69 13.34
N TRP A 163 -0.43 1.05 12.80
CA TRP A 163 -1.71 0.74 13.39
C TRP A 163 -2.40 -0.29 12.50
N SER A 164 -2.76 -1.43 13.06
CA SER A 164 -3.45 -2.49 12.32
C SER A 164 -4.39 -3.28 13.24
N TYR A 165 -5.37 -3.95 12.65
CA TYR A 165 -6.13 -4.94 13.39
C TYR A 165 -5.22 -6.08 13.85
N ARG A 166 -5.53 -6.65 15.03
CA ARG A 166 -4.82 -7.83 15.57
C ARG A 166 -5.36 -9.12 14.95
N GLY A 167 -5.51 -9.14 13.64
CA GLY A 167 -6.00 -10.25 12.85
C GLY A 167 -6.70 -9.82 11.57
N THR A 168 -7.23 -10.79 10.87
CA THR A 168 -7.69 -10.65 9.49
C THR A 168 -9.16 -11.08 9.36
N PRO A 169 -10.08 -10.19 8.93
CA PRO A 169 -11.46 -10.57 8.61
C PRO A 169 -11.51 -11.33 7.29
N MET A 170 -12.01 -12.57 7.30
CA MET A 170 -11.97 -13.45 6.13
C MET A 170 -12.84 -12.96 4.96
N ALA A 171 -13.92 -12.24 5.24
CA ALA A 171 -14.72 -11.59 4.19
C ALA A 171 -13.91 -10.52 3.44
N ALA A 172 -13.04 -9.77 4.14
CA ALA A 172 -12.17 -8.77 3.51
C ALA A 172 -11.02 -9.44 2.72
N VAL A 173 -10.52 -10.61 3.14
CA VAL A 173 -9.55 -11.39 2.34
C VAL A 173 -10.13 -11.77 0.98
N GLU A 174 -11.40 -12.18 0.91
CA GLU A 174 -12.08 -12.41 -0.38
C GLU A 174 -12.05 -11.16 -1.26
N GLN A 175 -12.33 -9.99 -0.66
CA GLN A 175 -12.30 -8.72 -1.42
C GLN A 175 -10.89 -8.37 -1.92
N LEU A 176 -9.86 -8.65 -1.11
CA LEU A 176 -8.47 -8.51 -1.55
C LEU A 176 -8.16 -9.41 -2.77
N VAL A 177 -8.62 -10.67 -2.75
CA VAL A 177 -8.44 -11.61 -3.87
C VAL A 177 -9.19 -11.13 -5.12
N LEU A 178 -10.37 -10.53 -4.97
CA LEU A 178 -11.10 -9.94 -6.10
C LEU A 178 -10.35 -8.75 -6.69
N LEU A 179 -9.79 -7.87 -5.85
CA LEU A 179 -8.93 -6.77 -6.29
C LEU A 179 -7.67 -7.27 -7.02
N GLN A 180 -7.00 -8.30 -6.49
CA GLN A 180 -5.85 -8.94 -7.16
C GLN A 180 -6.20 -9.40 -8.58
N ARG A 181 -7.37 -10.04 -8.76
CA ARG A 181 -7.84 -10.50 -10.07
C ARG A 181 -8.11 -9.33 -11.01
N ALA A 182 -8.76 -8.28 -10.51
CA ALA A 182 -9.06 -7.07 -11.29
C ALA A 182 -7.77 -6.38 -11.77
N VAL A 183 -6.77 -6.22 -10.88
CA VAL A 183 -5.48 -5.60 -11.22
C VAL A 183 -4.72 -6.42 -12.27
N ARG A 184 -4.61 -7.74 -12.07
CA ARG A 184 -3.83 -8.60 -12.99
C ARG A 184 -4.36 -8.58 -14.42
N ARG A 185 -5.67 -8.39 -14.61
CA ARG A 185 -6.30 -8.40 -15.94
C ARG A 185 -5.80 -7.28 -16.83
N ASP A 186 -5.57 -6.09 -16.27
CA ASP A 186 -5.40 -4.86 -17.03
C ASP A 186 -4.00 -4.21 -16.87
N LEU A 187 -2.99 -4.92 -16.34
CA LEU A 187 -1.63 -4.37 -16.13
C LEU A 187 -1.02 -3.75 -17.39
N ARG A 188 -1.32 -4.27 -18.56
CA ARG A 188 -0.82 -3.74 -19.85
C ARG A 188 -1.31 -2.33 -20.19
N LYS A 189 -2.30 -1.81 -19.47
CA LYS A 189 -2.76 -0.43 -19.64
C LYS A 189 -1.86 0.60 -18.96
N ILE A 190 -0.94 0.17 -18.08
CA ILE A 190 -0.04 1.03 -17.34
C ILE A 190 1.16 1.33 -18.22
N ALA A 191 1.29 2.60 -18.67
CA ALA A 191 2.32 3.07 -19.57
C ALA A 191 3.15 4.25 -19.03
N MET A 192 2.72 4.87 -17.91
CA MET A 192 3.48 5.92 -17.23
C MET A 192 4.74 5.37 -16.55
N PRO A 193 5.73 6.22 -16.20
CA PRO A 193 6.90 5.82 -15.43
C PRO A 193 6.52 5.02 -14.17
N ALA A 194 7.24 3.95 -13.90
CA ALA A 194 6.93 3.03 -12.81
C ALA A 194 8.19 2.55 -12.08
N LEU A 195 8.29 2.88 -10.80
CA LEU A 195 9.34 2.40 -9.91
C LEU A 195 8.75 1.40 -8.92
N ILE A 196 9.10 0.12 -9.04
CA ILE A 196 8.53 -0.96 -8.22
C ILE A 196 9.52 -1.26 -7.10
N PHE A 197 9.04 -1.32 -5.85
CA PHE A 197 9.86 -1.70 -4.71
C PHE A 197 9.45 -3.04 -4.12
N GLN A 198 10.44 -3.86 -3.73
CA GLN A 198 10.20 -5.14 -3.08
C GLN A 198 11.26 -5.45 -2.02
N GLY A 199 10.82 -5.78 -0.82
CA GLY A 199 11.70 -6.29 0.23
C GLY A 199 12.08 -7.75 -0.04
N THR A 200 13.37 -8.09 0.12
CA THR A 200 13.82 -9.49 -0.07
C THR A 200 13.45 -10.41 1.09
N ARG A 201 13.07 -9.81 2.24
CA ARG A 201 12.65 -10.54 3.45
C ARG A 201 11.14 -10.56 3.65
N ASP A 202 10.37 -10.18 2.63
CA ASP A 202 8.91 -10.16 2.64
C ASP A 202 8.35 -11.57 2.85
N GLN A 203 7.56 -11.77 3.91
CA GLN A 203 6.93 -13.03 4.27
C GLN A 203 5.40 -13.02 4.03
N SER A 204 4.83 -11.89 3.63
CA SER A 204 3.41 -11.70 3.34
C SER A 204 3.09 -11.80 1.85
N VAL A 205 3.93 -11.18 1.02
CA VAL A 205 3.76 -11.12 -0.43
C VAL A 205 4.92 -11.84 -1.11
N LYS A 206 4.59 -12.70 -2.05
CA LYS A 206 5.61 -13.42 -2.83
C LYS A 206 6.44 -12.43 -3.66
N PRO A 207 7.78 -12.48 -3.61
CA PRO A 207 8.65 -11.59 -4.38
C PRO A 207 8.38 -11.60 -5.90
N GLU A 208 7.87 -12.71 -6.42
CA GLU A 208 7.43 -12.84 -7.81
C GLU A 208 6.32 -11.84 -8.20
N SER A 209 5.64 -11.26 -7.22
CA SER A 209 4.62 -10.21 -7.45
C SER A 209 5.21 -9.00 -8.14
N ALA A 210 6.35 -8.51 -7.68
CA ALA A 210 7.03 -7.36 -8.26
C ALA A 210 7.55 -7.66 -9.66
N VAL A 211 8.15 -8.83 -9.86
CA VAL A 211 8.62 -9.31 -11.18
C VAL A 211 7.45 -9.46 -12.15
N TYR A 212 6.32 -9.98 -11.67
CA TYR A 212 5.11 -10.11 -12.49
C TYR A 212 4.59 -8.74 -12.95
N VAL A 213 4.52 -7.74 -12.04
CA VAL A 213 4.12 -6.38 -12.41
C VAL A 213 5.08 -5.80 -13.45
N LEU A 214 6.41 -5.83 -13.18
CA LEU A 214 7.43 -5.33 -14.08
C LEU A 214 7.31 -5.91 -15.50
N SER A 215 7.05 -7.22 -15.59
CA SER A 215 6.97 -7.94 -16.88
C SER A 215 5.67 -7.64 -17.65
N ARG A 216 4.62 -7.15 -17.00
CA ARG A 216 3.28 -7.01 -17.59
C ARG A 216 2.85 -5.59 -17.90
N ILE A 217 3.40 -4.58 -17.22
CA ILE A 217 3.11 -3.17 -17.53
C ILE A 217 3.76 -2.76 -18.85
N ALA A 218 3.08 -1.86 -19.58
CA ALA A 218 3.54 -1.35 -20.87
C ALA A 218 4.53 -0.17 -20.76
N SER A 219 4.78 0.32 -19.55
CA SER A 219 5.74 1.40 -19.32
C SER A 219 7.08 1.06 -19.96
N GLN A 220 7.69 2.03 -20.65
CA GLN A 220 9.06 1.94 -21.18
C GLN A 220 10.09 2.42 -20.15
N ASP A 221 9.67 3.30 -19.24
CA ASP A 221 10.45 3.79 -18.11
C ASP A 221 9.98 3.07 -16.85
N LYS A 222 10.61 1.93 -16.55
CA LYS A 222 10.25 1.09 -15.40
C LYS A 222 11.46 0.41 -14.81
N GLU A 223 11.49 0.37 -13.48
CA GLU A 223 12.56 -0.25 -12.72
C GLU A 223 12.00 -1.03 -11.53
N LEU A 224 12.70 -2.10 -11.13
CA LEU A 224 12.44 -2.86 -9.90
C LEU A 224 13.65 -2.76 -8.98
N ILE A 225 13.44 -2.19 -7.79
CA ILE A 225 14.47 -2.07 -6.77
C ILE A 225 14.18 -3.03 -5.63
N TRP A 226 15.20 -3.84 -5.31
CA TRP A 226 15.18 -4.79 -4.21
C TRP A 226 15.79 -4.19 -2.96
N TRP A 227 15.06 -4.30 -1.84
CA TRP A 227 15.49 -3.83 -0.53
C TRP A 227 15.93 -5.02 0.31
N SER A 228 17.25 -5.16 0.51
CA SER A 228 17.87 -6.39 1.03
C SER A 228 17.76 -6.55 2.55
N LYS A 229 17.50 -5.46 3.27
CA LYS A 229 17.39 -5.44 4.74
C LYS A 229 15.94 -5.30 5.22
N SER A 230 14.98 -5.08 4.33
CA SER A 230 13.58 -4.82 4.67
C SER A 230 12.68 -6.01 4.39
N GLY A 231 11.65 -6.15 5.23
CA GLY A 231 10.55 -7.09 5.06
C GLY A 231 9.41 -6.52 4.22
N HIS A 232 8.15 -6.88 4.56
CA HIS A 232 6.97 -6.49 3.81
C HIS A 232 6.71 -4.98 3.83
N CYS A 233 6.71 -4.37 5.02
CA CYS A 233 6.39 -2.95 5.21
C CYS A 233 7.63 -2.05 5.00
N LEU A 234 8.35 -2.22 3.90
CA LEU A 234 9.62 -1.53 3.60
C LEU A 234 9.56 0.00 3.70
N TRP A 235 8.38 0.62 3.58
CA TRP A 235 8.17 2.07 3.73
C TRP A 235 8.28 2.58 5.16
N VAL A 236 8.32 1.69 6.16
CA VAL A 236 8.57 2.01 7.58
C VAL A 236 9.66 1.15 8.22
N ASP A 237 10.26 0.22 7.48
CA ASP A 237 11.27 -0.72 7.97
C ASP A 237 12.69 -0.12 7.99
N SER A 238 13.70 -0.95 8.14
CA SER A 238 15.11 -0.58 8.33
C SER A 238 15.69 0.33 7.23
N GLU A 239 15.22 0.21 5.99
CA GLU A 239 15.69 1.00 4.86
C GLU A 239 14.73 2.15 4.48
N ARG A 240 13.74 2.49 5.34
CA ARG A 240 12.67 3.47 5.05
C ARG A 240 13.16 4.81 4.52
N GLU A 241 14.23 5.37 5.10
CA GLU A 241 14.73 6.68 4.67
C GLU A 241 15.24 6.65 3.23
N GLN A 242 15.90 5.57 2.84
CA GLN A 242 16.36 5.35 1.47
C GLN A 242 15.17 5.14 0.52
N VAL A 243 14.15 4.39 0.95
CA VAL A 243 12.88 4.22 0.21
C VAL A 243 12.23 5.58 -0.06
N TRP A 244 12.17 6.47 0.95
CA TRP A 244 11.60 7.81 0.79
C TRP A 244 12.44 8.71 -0.13
N GLN A 245 13.79 8.63 -0.04
CA GLN A 245 14.70 9.35 -0.92
C GLN A 245 14.51 8.94 -2.38
N TRP A 246 14.46 7.65 -2.66
CA TRP A 246 14.18 7.13 -4.00
C TRP A 246 12.81 7.58 -4.52
N ALA A 247 11.79 7.54 -3.68
CA ALA A 247 10.45 8.00 -4.06
C ALA A 247 10.41 9.50 -4.41
N SER A 248 11.26 10.32 -3.77
CA SER A 248 11.36 11.76 -4.07
C SER A 248 12.16 12.07 -5.34
N SER A 249 13.02 11.16 -5.81
CA SER A 249 13.88 11.40 -7.00
C SER A 249 13.16 11.16 -8.34
N VAL A 250 11.96 10.56 -8.31
CA VAL A 250 11.18 10.21 -9.52
C VAL A 250 10.22 11.33 -9.94
N SER A 251 10.17 12.43 -9.19
CA SER A 251 9.20 13.53 -9.37
C SER A 251 9.75 14.77 -10.08
#